data_9445c5487d091d7f02fecc89690956f9
#
_entry.id   9445c5487d091d7f02fecc89690956f9
#
_cell.length_a   1.000
_cell.length_b   1.000
_cell.length_c   1.000
_cell.angle_alpha   90.00
_cell.angle_beta   90.00
_cell.angle_gamma   90.00
#
_symmetry.space_group_name_H-M   'P 1'
#
loop_
_entity.id
_entity.type
_entity.pdbx_description
1 polymer ?
#
loop_
_entity_poly.entity_id
_entity_poly.type
_entity_poly.pdbx_seq_one_letter_code
_entity_poly.pdbx_strand_id
1 'polypeptide(L)'
;LKDRKATKMSEFNVKIVGDNTSCHISDVLILQGNQHILLDATNSKIKMFGENYNFQESMTLRKYPWNACILPDKNMAVTVPNDKTILVIGMEDKMHKVREIRTRLQCFGIAVLRNQMVITTNDDEHSVLILNMAGTEIRTVRPYEYQSEQLLRPMNVKINQDETVLYVSYYGGHKIVAYDISWNVLFTCPNHNLENPSGFDTDRENNIYMCFYTSSKVVQLSADGKLIKTLITKELEKHPLAVRFYRDMNRLVVTYGYCDVVEVYDMCD
;
A
#
# COMPACT_ATOMS: atom_id res chain seq x y z
N LEU A 1 -20.97 -0.86 14.13
CA LEU A 1 -20.02 -1.54 13.22
C LEU A 1 -20.84 -2.29 12.18
N LYS A 2 -20.73 -1.88 10.91
CA LYS A 2 -21.41 -2.58 9.82
C LYS A 2 -20.69 -3.89 9.53
N ASP A 3 -21.46 -4.98 9.52
CA ASP A 3 -20.95 -6.32 9.19
C ASP A 3 -20.87 -6.49 7.67
N ARG A 4 -19.90 -5.82 7.04
CA ARG A 4 -19.73 -5.84 5.58
C ARG A 4 -19.23 -7.19 5.10
N LYS A 5 -19.80 -7.68 4.00
CA LYS A 5 -19.37 -8.89 3.30
C LYS A 5 -18.62 -8.50 2.01
N ALA A 6 -17.56 -9.24 1.71
CA ALA A 6 -16.85 -9.12 0.45
C ALA A 6 -17.33 -10.24 -0.50
N THR A 7 -17.99 -9.88 -1.58
CA THR A 7 -18.42 -10.83 -2.62
C THR A 7 -17.60 -10.56 -3.89
N LYS A 8 -16.91 -11.57 -4.39
CA LYS A 8 -16.15 -11.44 -5.64
C LYS A 8 -17.07 -11.07 -6.78
N MET A 9 -16.82 -9.92 -7.37
CA MET A 9 -17.61 -9.35 -8.47
C MET A 9 -16.98 -9.66 -9.82
N SER A 10 -15.68 -9.44 -9.94
CA SER A 10 -14.92 -9.64 -11.18
C SER A 10 -13.44 -9.87 -10.90
N GLU A 11 -12.74 -10.23 -11.95
CA GLU A 11 -11.27 -10.26 -11.98
C GLU A 11 -10.78 -9.82 -13.35
N PHE A 12 -9.55 -9.36 -13.42
CA PHE A 12 -8.93 -9.01 -14.70
C PHE A 12 -7.44 -9.38 -14.73
N ASN A 13 -6.99 -9.74 -15.92
CA ASN A 13 -5.60 -10.10 -16.15
C ASN A 13 -4.74 -8.82 -16.25
N VAL A 14 -3.64 -8.79 -15.51
CA VAL A 14 -2.70 -7.66 -15.44
C VAL A 14 -1.36 -7.94 -16.11
N LYS A 15 -1.20 -9.15 -16.66
CA LYS A 15 -0.06 -9.48 -17.49
C LYS A 15 -0.20 -8.85 -18.86
N ILE A 16 0.82 -8.14 -19.29
CA ILE A 16 0.84 -7.44 -20.58
C ILE A 16 1.93 -7.99 -21.48
N VAL A 17 1.85 -7.69 -22.77
CA VAL A 17 2.91 -8.03 -23.72
C VAL A 17 4.24 -7.43 -23.26
N GLY A 18 5.29 -8.25 -23.22
CA GLY A 18 6.62 -7.86 -22.75
C GLY A 18 6.83 -8.06 -21.23
N ASP A 19 5.90 -8.73 -20.54
CA ASP A 19 6.16 -9.26 -19.20
C ASP A 19 6.83 -10.61 -19.28
N ASN A 20 7.98 -10.74 -18.62
CA ASN A 20 8.79 -11.95 -18.68
C ASN A 20 8.43 -12.98 -17.60
N THR A 21 7.77 -12.54 -16.52
CA THR A 21 7.42 -13.36 -15.36
C THR A 21 5.96 -13.13 -14.97
N SER A 22 5.45 -13.94 -14.05
CA SER A 22 4.17 -13.66 -13.38
C SER A 22 4.24 -12.36 -12.62
N CYS A 23 3.15 -11.63 -12.63
CA CYS A 23 3.05 -10.31 -12.01
C CYS A 23 3.13 -10.42 -10.49
N HIS A 24 3.79 -9.46 -9.87
CA HIS A 24 3.80 -9.26 -8.42
C HIS A 24 3.34 -7.83 -8.15
N ILE A 25 2.02 -7.68 -8.07
CA ILE A 25 1.42 -6.35 -7.93
C ILE A 25 1.53 -5.89 -6.48
N SER A 26 2.59 -5.14 -6.19
CA SER A 26 2.95 -4.69 -4.84
C SER A 26 2.01 -3.61 -4.30
N ASP A 27 1.43 -2.81 -5.17
CA ASP A 27 0.43 -1.80 -4.81
C ASP A 27 -0.50 -1.48 -5.99
N VAL A 28 -1.64 -0.87 -5.66
CA VAL A 28 -2.61 -0.37 -6.63
C VAL A 28 -3.12 1.00 -6.18
N LEU A 29 -3.29 1.93 -7.10
CA LEU A 29 -3.99 3.18 -6.88
C LEU A 29 -5.25 3.20 -7.74
N ILE A 30 -6.34 3.70 -7.17
CA ILE A 30 -7.58 3.95 -7.90
C ILE A 30 -7.69 5.46 -8.15
N LEU A 31 -7.58 5.86 -9.40
CA LEU A 31 -7.67 7.26 -9.81
C LEU A 31 -9.12 7.72 -9.98
N GLN A 32 -9.28 8.99 -10.28
CA GLN A 32 -10.57 9.53 -10.71
C GLN A 32 -11.00 8.86 -12.03
N GLY A 33 -12.29 8.53 -12.18
CA GLY A 33 -12.78 7.75 -13.32
C GLY A 33 -12.47 6.25 -13.23
N ASN A 34 -12.19 5.75 -12.01
CA ASN A 34 -11.94 4.33 -11.74
C ASN A 34 -10.79 3.71 -12.56
N GLN A 35 -9.83 4.51 -13.00
CA GLN A 35 -8.60 3.99 -13.59
C GLN A 35 -7.71 3.36 -12.52
N HIS A 36 -6.97 2.32 -12.90
CA HIS A 36 -6.11 1.56 -12.00
C HIS A 36 -4.65 1.74 -12.38
N ILE A 37 -3.85 2.20 -11.43
CA ILE A 37 -2.38 2.16 -11.53
C ILE A 37 -1.90 0.97 -10.73
N LEU A 38 -1.19 0.06 -11.36
CA LEU A 38 -0.65 -1.16 -10.76
C LEU A 38 0.87 -1.11 -10.77
N LEU A 39 1.48 -1.39 -9.62
CA LEU A 39 2.93 -1.48 -9.49
C LEU A 39 3.35 -2.95 -9.59
N ASP A 40 3.92 -3.34 -10.72
CA ASP A 40 4.40 -4.70 -10.93
C ASP A 40 5.89 -4.81 -10.59
N ALA A 41 6.16 -5.33 -9.41
CA ALA A 41 7.51 -5.43 -8.88
C ALA A 41 8.39 -6.42 -9.68
N THR A 42 7.87 -7.58 -10.08
CA THR A 42 8.67 -8.59 -10.81
C THR A 42 9.03 -8.16 -12.22
N ASN A 43 8.14 -7.43 -12.90
CA ASN A 43 8.40 -6.93 -14.25
C ASN A 43 8.95 -5.49 -14.25
N SER A 44 9.17 -4.89 -13.08
CA SER A 44 9.66 -3.50 -12.93
C SER A 44 8.85 -2.51 -13.75
N LYS A 45 7.53 -2.57 -13.65
CA LYS A 45 6.61 -1.74 -14.44
C LYS A 45 5.57 -1.03 -13.58
N ILE A 46 5.18 0.15 -14.03
CA ILE A 46 3.93 0.78 -13.66
C ILE A 46 2.96 0.53 -14.82
N LYS A 47 1.78 0.01 -14.55
CA LYS A 47 0.77 -0.33 -15.55
C LYS A 47 -0.50 0.44 -15.28
N MET A 48 -1.12 0.98 -16.33
CA MET A 48 -2.40 1.68 -16.26
C MET A 48 -3.49 0.88 -16.96
N PHE A 49 -4.59 0.69 -16.25
CA PHE A 49 -5.81 0.07 -16.77
C PHE A 49 -6.98 1.03 -16.63
N GLY A 50 -7.87 1.03 -17.59
CA GLY A 50 -9.08 1.85 -17.57
C GLY A 50 -10.15 1.32 -16.63
N GLU A 51 -11.27 2.03 -16.55
CA GLU A 51 -12.43 1.66 -15.73
C GLU A 51 -12.97 0.25 -16.06
N ASN A 52 -12.92 -0.15 -17.34
CA ASN A 52 -13.36 -1.46 -17.80
C ASN A 52 -12.23 -2.51 -17.80
N TYR A 53 -11.17 -2.26 -17.02
CA TYR A 53 -10.01 -3.16 -16.87
C TYR A 53 -9.22 -3.41 -18.16
N ASN A 54 -9.38 -2.57 -19.18
CA ASN A 54 -8.59 -2.61 -20.40
C ASN A 54 -7.23 -1.95 -20.19
N PHE A 55 -6.18 -2.60 -20.64
CA PHE A 55 -4.82 -2.04 -20.60
C PHE A 55 -4.77 -0.74 -21.42
N GLN A 56 -4.16 0.31 -20.86
CA GLN A 56 -3.98 1.61 -21.50
C GLN A 56 -2.53 1.87 -21.82
N GLU A 57 -1.68 1.87 -20.83
CA GLU A 57 -0.25 2.09 -20.98
C GLU A 57 0.60 1.46 -19.88
N SER A 58 1.91 1.41 -20.09
CA SER A 58 2.85 1.04 -19.05
C SER A 58 4.14 1.82 -19.17
N MET A 59 4.78 2.01 -18.02
CA MET A 59 6.10 2.60 -17.91
C MET A 59 7.06 1.58 -17.29
N THR A 60 8.17 1.26 -17.98
CA THR A 60 9.21 0.38 -17.48
C THR A 60 10.18 1.18 -16.60
N LEU A 61 10.51 0.64 -15.46
CA LEU A 61 11.45 1.20 -14.50
C LEU A 61 12.78 0.44 -14.51
N ARG A 62 13.82 1.02 -13.92
CA ARG A 62 15.13 0.36 -13.80
C ARG A 62 15.13 -0.76 -12.77
N LYS A 63 14.35 -0.60 -11.71
CA LYS A 63 14.19 -1.54 -10.59
C LYS A 63 12.72 -1.61 -10.18
N TYR A 64 12.40 -2.56 -9.32
CA TYR A 64 11.03 -2.82 -8.92
C TYR A 64 10.41 -1.66 -8.15
N PRO A 65 9.19 -1.21 -8.53
CA PRO A 65 8.39 -0.31 -7.71
C PRO A 65 7.77 -1.08 -6.53
N TRP A 66 7.50 -0.36 -5.43
CA TRP A 66 6.90 -1.01 -4.27
C TRP A 66 5.57 -0.42 -3.85
N ASN A 67 5.52 0.87 -3.57
CA ASN A 67 4.32 1.54 -3.09
C ASN A 67 4.17 2.90 -3.75
N ALA A 68 2.95 3.43 -3.80
CA ALA A 68 2.71 4.73 -4.40
C ALA A 68 1.63 5.54 -3.66
N CYS A 69 1.70 6.85 -3.82
CA CYS A 69 0.65 7.77 -3.41
C CYS A 69 0.50 8.91 -4.41
N ILE A 70 -0.65 9.57 -4.38
CA ILE A 70 -0.89 10.78 -5.16
C ILE A 70 -0.40 11.98 -4.35
N LEU A 71 0.39 12.84 -4.99
CA LEU A 71 0.88 14.09 -4.44
C LEU A 71 -0.16 15.23 -4.59
N PRO A 72 -0.04 16.32 -3.82
CA PRO A 72 -0.95 17.48 -3.93
C PRO A 72 -1.01 18.10 -5.33
N ASP A 73 0.08 18.04 -6.09
CA ASP A 73 0.19 18.52 -7.48
C ASP A 73 -0.40 17.53 -8.51
N LYS A 74 -1.09 16.48 -8.06
CA LYS A 74 -1.68 15.38 -8.84
C LYS A 74 -0.69 14.44 -9.52
N ASN A 75 0.61 14.64 -9.36
CA ASN A 75 1.60 13.65 -9.74
C ASN A 75 1.53 12.43 -8.81
N MET A 76 2.11 11.34 -9.25
CA MET A 76 2.25 10.13 -8.43
C MET A 76 3.68 10.02 -7.91
N ALA A 77 3.85 9.77 -6.62
CA ALA A 77 5.14 9.38 -6.05
C ALA A 77 5.20 7.85 -5.92
N VAL A 78 6.28 7.26 -6.41
CA VAL A 78 6.51 5.80 -6.42
C VAL A 78 7.83 5.49 -5.75
N THR A 79 7.82 4.63 -4.73
CA THR A 79 9.05 4.15 -4.10
C THR A 79 9.71 3.05 -4.92
N VAL A 80 11.03 3.15 -5.05
CA VAL A 80 11.89 2.15 -5.73
C VAL A 80 13.00 1.75 -4.75
N PRO A 81 12.75 0.77 -3.85
CA PRO A 81 13.60 0.49 -2.70
C PRO A 81 15.05 0.18 -3.06
N ASN A 82 15.27 -0.67 -4.08
CA ASN A 82 16.64 -1.09 -4.47
C ASN A 82 17.48 0.03 -5.11
N ASP A 83 16.86 1.09 -5.60
CA ASP A 83 17.57 2.26 -6.09
C ASP A 83 17.69 3.36 -5.02
N LYS A 84 17.07 3.16 -3.84
CA LYS A 84 16.93 4.18 -2.80
C LYS A 84 16.38 5.49 -3.35
N THR A 85 15.31 5.38 -4.15
CA THR A 85 14.70 6.52 -4.81
C THR A 85 13.19 6.54 -4.66
N ILE A 86 12.65 7.74 -4.78
CA ILE A 86 11.24 8.00 -5.00
C ILE A 86 11.14 8.67 -6.37
N LEU A 87 10.42 8.06 -7.28
CA LEU A 87 10.14 8.64 -8.58
C LEU A 87 8.86 9.47 -8.51
N VAL A 88 8.90 10.68 -9.01
CA VAL A 88 7.70 11.49 -9.24
C VAL A 88 7.32 11.35 -10.70
N ILE A 89 6.12 10.82 -10.92
CA ILE A 89 5.58 10.48 -12.24
C ILE A 89 4.41 11.41 -12.54
N GLY A 90 4.51 12.13 -13.64
CA GLY A 90 3.40 12.87 -14.23
C GLY A 90 2.43 11.91 -14.93
N MET A 91 1.14 12.19 -14.82
CA MET A 91 0.08 11.34 -15.38
C MET A 91 -0.80 12.12 -16.38
N GLU A 92 -0.37 13.31 -16.78
CA GLU A 92 -1.02 14.06 -17.85
C GLU A 92 -0.66 13.40 -19.18
N ASP A 93 -1.62 13.21 -20.07
CA ASP A 93 -1.51 12.56 -21.39
C ASP A 93 -0.92 11.14 -21.31
N LYS A 94 0.34 11.00 -20.91
CA LYS A 94 1.07 9.74 -20.72
C LYS A 94 1.94 9.78 -19.47
N MET A 95 2.12 8.60 -18.87
CA MET A 95 3.04 8.48 -17.73
C MET A 95 4.46 8.86 -18.13
N HIS A 96 5.06 9.81 -17.42
CA HIS A 96 6.44 10.23 -17.63
C HIS A 96 7.13 10.59 -16.31
N LYS A 97 8.44 10.41 -16.27
CA LYS A 97 9.23 10.79 -15.09
C LYS A 97 9.39 12.32 -15.05
N VAL A 98 8.84 12.94 -14.01
CA VAL A 98 9.00 14.37 -13.72
C VAL A 98 10.32 14.63 -13.03
N ARG A 99 10.60 13.87 -11.96
CA ARG A 99 11.83 13.99 -11.17
C ARG A 99 12.12 12.72 -10.37
N GLU A 100 13.32 12.68 -9.81
CA GLU A 100 13.81 11.61 -8.95
C GLU A 100 14.29 12.20 -7.64
N ILE A 101 13.83 11.66 -6.53
CA ILE A 101 14.27 12.02 -5.17
C ILE A 101 15.15 10.89 -4.67
N ARG A 102 16.41 11.15 -4.43
CA ARG A 102 17.33 10.18 -3.83
C ARG A 102 17.22 10.22 -2.32
N THR A 103 17.11 9.04 -1.72
CA THR A 103 17.05 8.87 -0.28
C THR A 103 18.30 8.16 0.23
N ARG A 104 18.66 8.38 1.48
CA ARG A 104 19.78 7.64 2.10
C ARG A 104 19.45 6.18 2.37
N LEU A 105 18.16 5.86 2.55
CA LEU A 105 17.66 4.55 2.95
C LEU A 105 16.76 3.94 1.87
N GLN A 106 16.55 2.63 1.94
CA GLN A 106 15.55 1.95 1.13
C GLN A 106 14.15 2.36 1.58
N CYS A 107 13.36 2.91 0.67
CA CYS A 107 12.00 3.39 0.91
C CYS A 107 10.98 2.38 0.44
N PHE A 108 10.04 2.01 1.30
CA PHE A 108 8.97 1.06 0.99
C PHE A 108 7.61 1.75 0.93
N GLY A 109 6.88 1.85 2.03
CA GLY A 109 5.59 2.55 2.06
C GLY A 109 5.74 4.06 1.92
N ILE A 110 4.78 4.68 1.27
CA ILE A 110 4.72 6.14 1.11
C ILE A 110 3.29 6.65 1.26
N ALA A 111 3.13 7.74 2.01
CA ALA A 111 1.87 8.48 2.14
C ALA A 111 2.15 9.99 2.22
N VAL A 112 1.12 10.80 2.04
CA VAL A 112 1.20 12.26 2.20
C VAL A 112 0.44 12.68 3.43
N LEU A 113 1.09 13.44 4.30
CA LEU A 113 0.50 14.07 5.49
C LEU A 113 0.82 15.57 5.47
N ARG A 114 -0.21 16.42 5.43
CA ARG A 114 -0.03 17.88 5.55
C ARG A 114 1.11 18.43 4.68
N ASN A 115 1.09 18.07 3.40
CA ASN A 115 2.11 18.48 2.43
C ASN A 115 3.54 17.99 2.76
N GLN A 116 3.65 16.85 3.44
CA GLN A 116 4.91 16.13 3.68
C GLN A 116 4.76 14.68 3.23
N MET A 117 5.83 14.09 2.75
CA MET A 117 5.90 12.67 2.45
C MET A 117 6.35 11.90 3.68
N VAL A 118 5.54 10.92 4.09
CA VAL A 118 5.84 9.98 5.17
C VAL A 118 6.23 8.65 4.53
N ILE A 119 7.41 8.14 4.86
CA ILE A 119 8.03 7.03 4.16
C ILE A 119 8.55 6.00 5.15
N THR A 120 8.13 4.76 5.00
CA THR A 120 8.71 3.66 5.79
C THR A 120 10.01 3.18 5.15
N THR A 121 10.98 2.82 5.99
CA THR A 121 12.26 2.27 5.56
C THR A 121 12.49 0.88 6.14
N ASN A 122 13.24 0.04 5.44
CA ASN A 122 13.58 -1.30 5.89
C ASN A 122 15.10 -1.47 5.94
N ASP A 123 15.72 -0.61 6.71
CA ASP A 123 17.13 -0.69 7.07
C ASP A 123 17.29 -1.15 8.54
N ASP A 124 18.51 -1.17 9.01
CA ASP A 124 18.82 -1.58 10.40
C ASP A 124 18.14 -0.69 11.46
N GLU A 125 17.71 0.50 11.08
CA GLU A 125 17.04 1.46 11.96
C GLU A 125 15.51 1.30 11.98
N HIS A 126 14.92 0.58 11.00
CA HIS A 126 13.46 0.39 10.86
C HIS A 126 12.67 1.70 11.04
N SER A 127 13.16 2.76 10.43
CA SER A 127 12.69 4.12 10.69
C SER A 127 11.59 4.57 9.71
N VAL A 128 10.98 5.70 10.03
CA VAL A 128 10.07 6.42 9.15
C VAL A 128 10.70 7.78 8.83
N LEU A 129 10.91 8.06 7.56
CA LEU A 129 11.42 9.34 7.08
C LEU A 129 10.25 10.29 6.82
N ILE A 130 10.41 11.54 7.23
CA ILE A 130 9.53 12.63 6.87
C ILE A 130 10.30 13.55 5.93
N LEU A 131 9.83 13.66 4.69
CA LEU A 131 10.42 14.54 3.68
C LEU A 131 9.44 15.67 3.34
N ASN A 132 9.99 16.82 2.96
CA ASN A 132 9.17 17.84 2.30
C ASN A 132 8.85 17.42 0.86
N MET A 133 7.99 18.15 0.16
CA MET A 133 7.63 17.85 -1.23
C MET A 133 8.81 17.98 -2.20
N ALA A 134 9.87 18.70 -1.86
CA ALA A 134 11.09 18.75 -2.64
C ALA A 134 11.99 17.51 -2.46
N GLY A 135 11.70 16.67 -1.46
CA GLY A 135 12.47 15.47 -1.13
C GLY A 135 13.55 15.68 -0.09
N THR A 136 13.62 16.86 0.54
CA THR A 136 14.55 17.12 1.64
C THR A 136 14.04 16.44 2.91
N GLU A 137 14.91 15.70 3.59
CA GLU A 137 14.60 15.10 4.89
C GLU A 137 14.37 16.20 5.94
N ILE A 138 13.20 16.20 6.56
CA ILE A 138 12.83 17.10 7.65
C ILE A 138 13.12 16.43 8.99
N ARG A 139 12.76 15.14 9.08
CA ARG A 139 12.82 14.39 10.34
C ARG A 139 12.90 12.88 10.04
N THR A 140 13.65 12.17 10.89
CA THR A 140 13.57 10.71 11.00
C THR A 140 12.86 10.37 12.30
N VAL A 141 11.81 9.58 12.21
CA VAL A 141 11.09 9.03 13.36
C VAL A 141 11.49 7.58 13.51
N ARG A 142 11.91 7.21 14.72
CA ARG A 142 12.06 5.82 15.12
C ARG A 142 10.83 5.50 15.95
N PRO A 143 9.83 4.80 15.36
CA PRO A 143 8.65 4.44 16.11
C PRO A 143 9.06 3.59 17.31
N TYR A 144 8.68 4.04 18.48
CA TYR A 144 8.99 3.48 19.78
C TYR A 144 8.43 2.05 19.88
N GLU A 145 9.06 1.05 20.44
CA GLU A 145 9.89 0.85 21.60
C GLU A 145 10.85 -0.33 21.43
N TYR A 146 12.10 -0.07 21.61
CA TYR A 146 13.19 -1.02 21.60
C TYR A 146 13.21 -1.98 22.80
N GLN A 147 12.24 -1.97 23.70
CA GLN A 147 12.43 -2.63 24.99
C GLN A 147 11.85 -4.03 25.16
N SER A 148 10.99 -4.55 24.27
CA SER A 148 10.53 -5.92 24.48
C SER A 148 10.01 -6.71 23.28
N GLU A 149 9.62 -6.10 22.18
CA GLU A 149 9.19 -6.84 20.97
C GLU A 149 9.45 -6.04 19.69
N GLN A 150 10.25 -6.61 18.84
CA GLN A 150 10.82 -6.03 17.63
C GLN A 150 9.75 -5.56 16.66
N LEU A 151 9.57 -4.25 16.51
CA LEU A 151 8.88 -3.66 15.39
C LEU A 151 9.83 -3.70 14.19
N LEU A 152 9.88 -4.85 13.52
CA LEU A 152 10.77 -5.09 12.41
C LEU A 152 10.08 -4.86 11.07
N ARG A 153 10.77 -4.18 10.14
CA ARG A 153 10.37 -4.00 8.75
C ARG A 153 9.04 -3.26 8.59
N PRO A 154 9.00 -1.94 8.83
CA PRO A 154 7.85 -1.14 8.46
C PRO A 154 7.72 -1.13 6.93
N MET A 155 6.61 -1.67 6.41
CA MET A 155 6.44 -1.91 4.97
C MET A 155 5.47 -0.93 4.33
N ASN A 156 4.35 -0.65 4.95
CA ASN A 156 3.36 0.25 4.42
C ASN A 156 2.96 1.31 5.45
N VAL A 157 2.60 2.48 4.96
CA VAL A 157 2.04 3.57 5.76
C VAL A 157 0.79 4.10 5.08
N LYS A 158 -0.22 4.37 5.87
CA LYS A 158 -1.46 5.04 5.45
C LYS A 158 -1.86 6.09 6.47
N ILE A 159 -2.58 7.07 5.99
CA ILE A 159 -3.10 8.16 6.79
C ILE A 159 -4.61 8.14 6.61
N ASN A 160 -5.34 8.29 7.70
CA ASN A 160 -6.80 8.38 7.64
C ASN A 160 -7.24 9.66 6.91
N GLN A 161 -8.53 9.72 6.52
CA GLN A 161 -9.05 10.84 5.73
C GLN A 161 -8.94 12.19 6.44
N ASP A 162 -9.02 12.21 7.77
CA ASP A 162 -8.96 13.44 8.58
C ASP A 162 -7.52 13.88 8.87
N GLU A 163 -6.52 13.15 8.37
CA GLU A 163 -5.08 13.40 8.61
C GLU A 163 -4.71 13.50 10.11
N THR A 164 -5.35 12.68 10.93
CA THR A 164 -5.15 12.65 12.39
C THR A 164 -4.44 11.38 12.86
N VAL A 165 -4.54 10.29 12.11
CA VAL A 165 -3.99 8.97 12.45
C VAL A 165 -3.14 8.43 11.32
N LEU A 166 -1.95 7.98 11.68
CA LEU A 166 -1.05 7.25 10.81
C LEU A 166 -1.06 5.77 11.19
N TYR A 167 -1.24 4.90 10.22
CA TYR A 167 -1.13 3.46 10.40
C TYR A 167 0.14 2.97 9.72
N VAL A 168 0.92 2.15 10.42
CA VAL A 168 2.14 1.52 9.87
C VAL A 168 2.05 0.02 10.06
N SER A 169 2.22 -0.73 8.96
CA SER A 169 2.33 -2.19 9.02
C SER A 169 3.78 -2.61 9.20
N TYR A 170 4.02 -3.52 10.15
CA TYR A 170 5.34 -4.09 10.46
C TYR A 170 5.38 -5.56 10.05
N TYR A 171 5.96 -5.82 8.89
CA TYR A 171 5.98 -7.16 8.29
C TYR A 171 6.67 -8.20 9.19
N GLY A 172 7.88 -7.91 9.65
CA GLY A 172 8.62 -8.82 10.53
C GLY A 172 8.11 -8.88 11.97
N GLY A 173 7.36 -7.85 12.40
CA GLY A 173 6.72 -7.79 13.71
C GLY A 173 5.29 -8.33 13.75
N HIS A 174 4.75 -8.71 12.59
CA HIS A 174 3.38 -9.21 12.43
C HIS A 174 2.30 -8.29 13.04
N LYS A 175 2.50 -6.97 12.97
CA LYS A 175 1.67 -5.97 13.66
C LYS A 175 1.26 -4.82 12.76
N ILE A 176 0.15 -4.19 13.09
CA ILE A 176 -0.15 -2.79 12.73
C ILE A 176 -0.03 -1.95 14.00
N VAL A 177 0.53 -0.78 13.84
CA VAL A 177 0.53 0.25 14.88
C VAL A 177 -0.11 1.51 14.33
N ALA A 178 -1.05 2.05 15.09
CA ALA A 178 -1.63 3.37 14.83
C ALA A 178 -0.94 4.41 15.70
N TYR A 179 -0.59 5.53 15.07
CA TYR A 179 0.06 6.67 15.71
C TYR A 179 -0.81 7.92 15.52
N ASP A 180 -0.76 8.82 16.48
CA ASP A 180 -1.18 10.19 16.24
C ASP A 180 -0.14 10.95 15.39
N ILE A 181 -0.46 12.17 14.98
CA ILE A 181 0.45 13.01 14.17
C ILE A 181 1.74 13.43 14.90
N SER A 182 1.79 13.24 16.22
CA SER A 182 2.98 13.46 17.05
C SER A 182 3.82 12.20 17.24
N TRP A 183 3.37 11.08 16.63
CA TRP A 183 3.98 9.74 16.72
C TRP A 183 3.83 9.07 18.08
N ASN A 184 2.84 9.45 18.86
CA ASN A 184 2.44 8.66 20.02
C ASN A 184 1.61 7.46 19.56
N VAL A 185 1.86 6.29 20.15
CA VAL A 185 1.09 5.08 19.90
C VAL A 185 -0.33 5.26 20.42
N LEU A 186 -1.31 5.11 19.53
CA LEU A 186 -2.73 5.08 19.87
C LEU A 186 -3.18 3.67 20.22
N PHE A 187 -2.81 2.71 19.36
CA PHE A 187 -3.01 1.29 19.62
C PHE A 187 -2.04 0.45 18.78
N THR A 188 -1.84 -0.77 19.22
CA THR A 188 -1.17 -1.82 18.49
C THR A 188 -2.16 -2.95 18.27
N CYS A 189 -2.29 -3.40 17.04
CA CYS A 189 -3.08 -4.60 16.74
C CYS A 189 -2.15 -5.81 16.81
N PRO A 190 -2.15 -6.55 17.92
CA PRO A 190 -1.40 -7.79 18.02
C PRO A 190 -2.12 -8.88 17.25
N ASN A 191 -1.38 -9.80 16.70
CA ASN A 191 -2.00 -10.84 15.91
C ASN A 191 -1.43 -12.22 16.24
N HIS A 192 -2.25 -13.04 16.85
CA HIS A 192 -1.86 -14.38 17.25
C HIS A 192 -1.92 -15.43 16.14
N ASN A 193 -2.58 -15.14 14.99
CA ASN A 193 -2.79 -16.10 13.92
C ASN A 193 -2.74 -15.49 12.50
N LEU A 194 -2.28 -14.27 12.36
CA LEU A 194 -2.21 -13.57 11.09
C LEU A 194 -0.77 -13.06 10.89
N GLU A 195 -0.10 -13.53 9.85
CA GLU A 195 1.32 -13.28 9.68
C GLU A 195 1.59 -12.41 8.47
N ASN A 196 2.62 -11.56 8.60
CA ASN A 196 3.15 -10.73 7.55
C ASN A 196 2.11 -9.77 6.96
N PRO A 197 1.65 -8.77 7.75
CA PRO A 197 0.79 -7.72 7.26
C PRO A 197 1.47 -6.97 6.12
N SER A 198 0.77 -6.86 4.99
CA SER A 198 1.26 -6.19 3.79
C SER A 198 0.47 -4.91 3.51
N GLY A 199 -0.12 -4.77 2.33
CA GLY A 199 -0.90 -3.59 2.01
C GLY A 199 -2.25 -3.54 2.72
N PHE A 200 -2.70 -2.34 3.01
CA PHE A 200 -3.98 -2.09 3.66
C PHE A 200 -4.60 -0.77 3.20
N ASP A 201 -5.88 -0.63 3.45
CA ASP A 201 -6.62 0.61 3.24
C ASP A 201 -7.67 0.81 4.33
N THR A 202 -8.27 1.99 4.41
CA THR A 202 -9.30 2.33 5.39
C THR A 202 -10.59 2.78 4.71
N ASP A 203 -11.73 2.46 5.31
CA ASP A 203 -13.01 3.03 4.91
C ASP A 203 -13.27 4.41 5.56
N ARG A 204 -14.44 4.99 5.28
CA ARG A 204 -14.84 6.30 5.84
C ARG A 204 -15.03 6.31 7.35
N GLU A 205 -15.22 5.14 7.96
CA GLU A 205 -15.35 4.96 9.40
C GLU A 205 -14.02 4.64 10.08
N ASN A 206 -12.91 4.72 9.29
CA ASN A 206 -11.55 4.35 9.70
C ASN A 206 -11.39 2.86 10.06
N ASN A 207 -12.32 1.96 9.66
CA ASN A 207 -12.04 0.54 9.74
C ASN A 207 -10.91 0.18 8.78
N ILE A 208 -10.05 -0.72 9.21
CA ILE A 208 -8.84 -1.09 8.48
C ILE A 208 -9.08 -2.42 7.75
N TYR A 209 -8.80 -2.44 6.46
CA TYR A 209 -8.86 -3.64 5.62
C TYR A 209 -7.45 -4.04 5.24
N MET A 210 -7.00 -5.20 5.69
CA MET A 210 -5.60 -5.57 5.63
C MET A 210 -5.36 -6.92 4.99
N CYS A 211 -4.34 -6.96 4.14
CA CYS A 211 -3.78 -8.17 3.58
C CYS A 211 -2.76 -8.80 4.54
N PHE A 212 -2.89 -10.10 4.77
CA PHE A 212 -1.90 -10.92 5.47
C PHE A 212 -1.31 -11.93 4.49
N TYR A 213 -0.10 -11.65 4.08
CA TYR A 213 0.57 -12.37 2.99
C TYR A 213 0.68 -13.87 3.25
N THR A 214 1.33 -14.26 4.34
CA THR A 214 1.57 -15.68 4.67
C THR A 214 0.28 -16.41 5.06
N SER A 215 -0.65 -15.73 5.72
CA SER A 215 -1.92 -16.31 6.11
C SER A 215 -2.95 -16.38 4.99
N SER A 216 -2.65 -15.84 3.80
CA SER A 216 -3.53 -15.80 2.62
C SER A 216 -4.93 -15.24 2.90
N LYS A 217 -5.00 -14.19 3.73
CA LYS A 217 -6.25 -13.59 4.21
C LYS A 217 -6.30 -12.09 3.99
N VAL A 218 -7.51 -11.59 3.76
CA VAL A 218 -7.85 -10.18 3.94
C VAL A 218 -8.81 -10.09 5.11
N VAL A 219 -8.50 -9.24 6.08
CA VAL A 219 -9.28 -9.07 7.31
C VAL A 219 -9.78 -7.65 7.45
N GLN A 220 -10.87 -7.49 8.17
CA GLN A 220 -11.38 -6.21 8.64
C GLN A 220 -11.07 -6.04 10.13
N LEU A 221 -10.45 -4.92 10.46
CA LEU A 221 -10.26 -4.46 11.81
C LEU A 221 -11.10 -3.20 12.03
N SER A 222 -11.55 -3.00 13.25
CA SER A 222 -12.21 -1.73 13.65
C SER A 222 -11.21 -0.58 13.70
N ALA A 223 -11.70 0.63 13.78
CA ALA A 223 -10.88 1.85 13.90
C ALA A 223 -9.98 1.87 15.16
N ASP A 224 -10.29 1.08 16.18
CA ASP A 224 -9.49 0.87 17.39
C ASP A 224 -8.59 -0.39 17.31
N GLY A 225 -8.47 -0.99 16.14
CA GLY A 225 -7.54 -2.10 15.85
C GLY A 225 -8.02 -3.49 16.28
N LYS A 226 -9.27 -3.65 16.71
CA LYS A 226 -9.80 -4.98 17.05
C LYS A 226 -10.20 -5.74 15.80
N LEU A 227 -9.91 -7.05 15.77
CA LEU A 227 -10.33 -7.91 14.68
C LEU A 227 -11.87 -8.00 14.67
N ILE A 228 -12.47 -7.60 13.56
CA ILE A 228 -13.89 -7.77 13.31
C ILE A 228 -14.12 -9.15 12.70
N LYS A 229 -13.47 -9.41 11.53
CA LYS A 229 -13.59 -10.70 10.85
C LYS A 229 -12.56 -10.89 9.74
N THR A 230 -12.48 -12.12 9.26
CA THR A 230 -11.86 -12.45 7.98
C THR A 230 -12.86 -12.22 6.87
N LEU A 231 -12.52 -11.36 5.90
CA LEU A 231 -13.36 -11.06 4.74
C LEU A 231 -13.11 -12.02 3.59
N ILE A 232 -11.83 -12.29 3.33
CA ILE A 232 -11.41 -13.12 2.21
C ILE A 232 -10.39 -14.12 2.74
N THR A 233 -10.58 -15.38 2.40
CA THR A 233 -9.59 -16.45 2.59
C THR A 233 -9.28 -17.04 1.23
N LYS A 234 -8.02 -17.17 0.89
CA LYS A 234 -7.53 -17.78 -0.33
C LYS A 234 -6.78 -19.08 -0.05
N GLU A 235 -6.61 -19.88 -1.08
CA GLU A 235 -5.70 -21.03 -1.04
C GLU A 235 -4.27 -20.55 -0.71
N LEU A 236 -3.48 -21.40 -0.10
CA LEU A 236 -2.14 -21.05 0.40
C LEU A 236 -1.17 -20.51 -0.65
N GLU A 237 -1.46 -20.68 -1.93
CA GLU A 237 -0.65 -20.17 -3.04
C GLU A 237 -1.04 -18.74 -3.50
N LYS A 238 -2.17 -18.21 -3.03
CA LYS A 238 -2.62 -16.85 -3.34
C LYS A 238 -2.37 -15.91 -2.17
N HIS A 239 -1.26 -15.20 -2.24
CA HIS A 239 -0.80 -14.29 -1.19
C HIS A 239 -1.30 -12.86 -1.44
N PRO A 240 -2.30 -12.33 -0.72
CA PRO A 240 -2.76 -10.96 -0.92
C PRO A 240 -1.68 -9.97 -0.52
N LEU A 241 -1.43 -8.98 -1.39
CA LEU A 241 -0.38 -7.99 -1.22
C LEU A 241 -0.93 -6.60 -0.90
N ALA A 242 -1.85 -6.11 -1.72
CA ALA A 242 -2.45 -4.80 -1.51
C ALA A 242 -3.96 -4.89 -1.64
N VAL A 243 -4.61 -4.02 -0.90
CA VAL A 243 -6.05 -3.81 -0.93
C VAL A 243 -6.31 -2.31 -1.02
N ARG A 244 -7.29 -1.92 -1.85
CA ARG A 244 -7.72 -0.53 -2.01
C ARG A 244 -9.20 -0.45 -2.23
N PHE A 245 -9.81 0.54 -1.58
CA PHE A 245 -11.19 0.92 -1.87
C PHE A 245 -11.29 1.75 -3.14
N TYR A 246 -12.36 1.53 -3.89
CA TYR A 246 -12.83 2.53 -4.83
C TYR A 246 -13.39 3.74 -4.06
N ARG A 247 -13.42 4.89 -4.73
CA ARG A 247 -13.87 6.14 -4.08
C ARG A 247 -15.30 6.11 -3.57
N ASP A 248 -16.16 5.29 -4.19
CA ASP A 248 -17.53 5.05 -3.74
C ASP A 248 -17.61 4.25 -2.44
N MET A 249 -16.49 3.63 -2.04
CA MET A 249 -16.35 2.76 -0.87
C MET A 249 -17.21 1.49 -0.87
N ASN A 250 -17.82 1.18 -2.00
CA ASN A 250 -18.64 -0.03 -2.15
C ASN A 250 -17.89 -1.16 -2.83
N ARG A 251 -16.72 -0.86 -3.38
CA ARG A 251 -15.87 -1.86 -4.05
C ARG A 251 -14.46 -1.85 -3.48
N LEU A 252 -13.88 -3.03 -3.50
CA LEU A 252 -12.54 -3.30 -3.00
C LEU A 252 -11.75 -4.04 -4.07
N VAL A 253 -10.56 -3.59 -4.39
CA VAL A 253 -9.62 -4.31 -5.24
C VAL A 253 -8.56 -4.99 -4.40
N VAL A 254 -8.20 -6.24 -4.74
CA VAL A 254 -7.17 -7.03 -4.06
C VAL A 254 -6.15 -7.51 -5.09
N THR A 255 -4.89 -7.26 -4.81
CA THR A 255 -3.75 -7.76 -5.60
C THR A 255 -3.07 -8.92 -4.90
N TYR A 256 -2.33 -9.72 -5.65
CA TYR A 256 -1.67 -10.91 -5.14
C TYR A 256 -0.22 -10.99 -5.59
N GLY A 257 0.60 -11.66 -4.78
CA GLY A 257 1.97 -11.98 -5.13
C GLY A 257 2.05 -13.09 -6.18
N TYR A 258 2.89 -12.92 -7.18
CA TYR A 258 3.14 -13.90 -8.25
C TYR A 258 1.87 -14.38 -8.97
N CYS A 259 0.93 -13.47 -9.16
CA CYS A 259 -0.37 -13.75 -9.77
C CYS A 259 -0.67 -12.72 -10.87
N ASP A 260 -1.07 -13.22 -12.03
CA ASP A 260 -1.38 -12.40 -13.20
C ASP A 260 -2.81 -11.82 -13.14
N VAL A 261 -3.53 -12.04 -12.03
CA VAL A 261 -4.93 -11.63 -11.85
C VAL A 261 -5.09 -10.73 -10.64
N VAL A 262 -5.84 -9.67 -10.81
CA VAL A 262 -6.35 -8.80 -9.75
C VAL A 262 -7.84 -9.03 -9.60
N GLU A 263 -8.33 -9.10 -8.37
CA GLU A 263 -9.74 -9.38 -8.08
C GLU A 263 -10.44 -8.13 -7.53
N VAL A 264 -11.70 -7.98 -7.92
CA VAL A 264 -12.57 -6.89 -7.47
C VAL A 264 -13.75 -7.50 -6.70
N TYR A 265 -14.02 -6.92 -5.54
CA TYR A 265 -15.06 -7.35 -4.63
C TYR A 265 -16.10 -6.24 -4.43
N ASP A 266 -17.35 -6.63 -4.41
CA ASP A 266 -18.43 -5.79 -3.93
C ASP A 266 -18.52 -5.90 -2.40
N MET A 267 -18.69 -4.76 -1.74
CA MET A 267 -18.72 -4.63 -0.29
C MET A 267 -20.16 -4.31 0.14
N CYS A 268 -20.92 -5.37 0.41
CA CYS A 268 -22.30 -5.26 0.87
C CYS A 268 -22.36 -5.17 2.40
N ASP A 269 -23.37 -4.45 2.89
CA ASP A 269 -23.73 -4.40 4.32
C ASP A 269 -24.41 -5.69 4.78
#